data_68ccb72c5f3027c5c3b5d8aae78b180f
#
_entry.id   68ccb72c5f3027c5c3b5d8aae78b180f
#
_cell.length_a   1.000
_cell.length_b   1.000
_cell.length_c   1.000
_cell.angle_alpha   90.00
_cell.angle_beta   90.00
_cell.angle_gamma   90.00
#
_symmetry.space_group_name_H-M   'P 1'
#
loop_
_entity.id
_entity.type
_entity.pdbx_description
1 polymer ?
#
loop_
_entity_poly.entity_id
_entity_poly.type
_entity_poly.pdbx_seq_one_letter_code
_entity_poly.pdbx_strand_id
1 'polypeptide(L)'
;EEYVDDLADFIAWKRAKGLTVSVATVGNSASDTIARDRDDIDEYIENFYYRNYCHGVYVLLIGDTSIMPSGRSNNVIAAPDGNNGASDHVYEVIGSGDFASVYVGRLSVNAGDADDLAGQLAKILSYERRPAFGAWPLRATIAANSENDDGSRGVSASFPSKYALAANQIVNYGSYNSPPTFNLLHAGASSADVPRATNQNLIDAINNNTGHVLYRGHGSTSDMLAGWDGS
;
A
#
# COMPACT_ATOMS: atom_id res chain seq x y z
N GLU A 1 21.51 -8.62 5.40
CA GLU A 1 21.78 -10.09 5.45
C GLU A 1 20.79 -10.84 6.36
N GLU A 2 20.27 -10.21 7.40
CA GLU A 2 19.53 -10.83 8.50
C GLU A 2 18.37 -11.74 8.05
N TYR A 3 17.64 -11.37 7.00
CA TYR A 3 16.42 -12.08 6.57
C TYR A 3 16.57 -12.92 5.30
N VAL A 4 17.77 -13.05 4.75
CA VAL A 4 17.97 -13.71 3.44
C VAL A 4 17.53 -15.17 3.47
N ASP A 5 17.86 -15.88 4.54
CA ASP A 5 17.53 -17.30 4.68
C ASP A 5 16.01 -17.52 4.87
N ASP A 6 15.33 -16.59 5.55
CA ASP A 6 13.88 -16.62 5.76
C ASP A 6 13.07 -16.46 4.47
N LEU A 7 13.69 -15.89 3.44
CA LEU A 7 13.06 -15.68 2.13
C LEU A 7 13.10 -16.89 1.20
N ALA A 8 13.79 -17.96 1.56
CA ALA A 8 14.07 -19.06 0.64
C ALA A 8 12.82 -19.66 -0.01
N ASP A 9 11.76 -19.96 0.78
CA ASP A 9 10.50 -20.52 0.27
C ASP A 9 9.73 -19.50 -0.59
N PHE A 10 9.72 -18.23 -0.20
CA PHE A 10 9.11 -17.15 -0.97
C PHE A 10 9.79 -16.97 -2.33
N ILE A 11 11.12 -16.92 -2.35
CA ILE A 11 11.92 -16.82 -3.59
C ILE A 11 11.68 -18.03 -4.50
N ALA A 12 11.70 -19.23 -3.93
CA ALA A 12 11.43 -20.46 -4.69
C ALA A 12 10.03 -20.43 -5.33
N TRP A 13 9.02 -19.95 -4.58
CA TRP A 13 7.67 -19.80 -5.10
C TRP A 13 7.58 -18.77 -6.22
N LYS A 14 8.21 -17.61 -6.08
CA LYS A 14 8.22 -16.57 -7.13
C LYS A 14 8.92 -17.07 -8.40
N ARG A 15 10.01 -17.78 -8.25
CA ARG A 15 10.71 -18.43 -9.38
C ARG A 15 9.84 -19.50 -10.06
N ALA A 16 9.12 -20.30 -9.29
CA ALA A 16 8.18 -21.29 -9.83
C ALA A 16 7.03 -20.64 -10.63
N LYS A 17 6.67 -19.39 -10.32
CA LYS A 17 5.72 -18.58 -11.09
C LYS A 17 6.31 -17.94 -12.36
N GLY A 18 7.59 -18.20 -12.66
CA GLY A 18 8.26 -17.69 -13.85
C GLY A 18 8.99 -16.36 -13.67
N LEU A 19 9.14 -15.85 -12.45
CA LEU A 19 9.88 -14.64 -12.19
C LEU A 19 11.39 -14.95 -12.03
N THR A 20 12.23 -14.11 -12.61
CA THR A 20 13.67 -14.07 -12.26
C THR A 20 13.81 -13.25 -10.98
N VAL A 21 14.34 -13.85 -9.92
CA VAL A 21 14.50 -13.21 -8.63
C VAL A 21 15.98 -13.01 -8.31
N SER A 22 16.37 -11.76 -8.12
CA SER A 22 17.66 -11.33 -7.59
C SER A 22 17.47 -10.82 -6.15
N VAL A 23 18.43 -11.09 -5.30
CA VAL A 23 18.45 -10.61 -3.90
C VAL A 23 19.64 -9.68 -3.75
N ALA A 24 19.41 -8.53 -3.12
CA ALA A 24 20.45 -7.58 -2.75
C ALA A 24 20.31 -7.28 -1.25
N THR A 25 21.43 -7.24 -0.53
CA THR A 25 21.48 -6.88 0.88
C THR A 25 21.77 -5.41 1.03
N VAL A 26 21.08 -4.75 1.95
CA VAL A 26 21.27 -3.33 2.28
C VAL A 26 21.83 -3.22 3.69
N GLY A 27 22.94 -2.54 3.85
CA GLY A 27 23.59 -2.37 5.15
C GLY A 27 24.84 -1.51 5.08
N ASN A 28 25.60 -1.51 6.17
CA ASN A 28 26.84 -0.73 6.30
C ASN A 28 28.08 -1.63 6.40
N SER A 29 27.93 -2.92 6.12
CA SER A 29 29.01 -3.89 6.11
C SER A 29 29.64 -3.97 4.72
N ALA A 30 30.91 -4.34 4.65
CA ALA A 30 31.58 -4.60 3.36
C ALA A 30 31.00 -5.81 2.60
N SER A 31 30.22 -6.65 3.26
CA SER A 31 29.49 -7.78 2.67
C SER A 31 28.14 -7.38 2.06
N ASP A 32 27.60 -6.21 2.39
CA ASP A 32 26.35 -5.75 1.84
C ASP A 32 26.48 -5.34 0.36
N THR A 33 25.44 -5.60 -0.40
CA THR A 33 25.41 -5.27 -1.84
C THR A 33 25.23 -3.77 -2.06
N ILE A 34 24.48 -3.11 -1.18
CA ILE A 34 24.07 -1.70 -1.28
C ILE A 34 24.30 -1.05 0.09
N ALA A 35 24.87 0.14 0.11
CA ALA A 35 24.96 0.90 1.35
C ALA A 35 23.57 1.26 1.87
N ARG A 36 23.43 1.40 3.21
CA ARG A 36 22.18 1.79 3.85
C ARG A 36 21.94 3.29 3.68
N ASP A 37 21.76 3.69 2.46
CA ASP A 37 21.44 5.05 2.07
C ASP A 37 20.34 5.02 1.00
N ARG A 38 19.49 6.03 1.02
CA ARG A 38 18.38 6.12 0.07
C ARG A 38 18.85 6.23 -1.37
N ASP A 39 19.84 7.07 -1.59
CA ASP A 39 20.30 7.39 -2.95
C ASP A 39 21.02 6.18 -3.56
N ASP A 40 21.78 5.41 -2.76
CA ASP A 40 22.42 4.17 -3.18
C ASP A 40 21.39 3.07 -3.53
N ILE A 41 20.29 3.00 -2.76
CA ILE A 41 19.18 2.06 -3.03
C ILE A 41 18.49 2.44 -4.33
N ASP A 42 18.19 3.72 -4.50
CA ASP A 42 17.54 4.26 -5.70
C ASP A 42 18.41 4.01 -6.95
N GLU A 43 19.68 4.35 -6.89
CA GLU A 43 20.64 4.08 -7.99
C GLU A 43 20.71 2.59 -8.33
N TYR A 44 20.70 1.71 -7.34
CA TYR A 44 20.70 0.27 -7.58
C TYR A 44 19.44 -0.19 -8.31
N ILE A 45 18.26 0.30 -7.90
CA ILE A 45 16.97 -0.01 -8.54
C ILE A 45 16.95 0.53 -9.98
N GLU A 46 17.38 1.77 -10.18
CA GLU A 46 17.47 2.38 -11.51
C GLU A 46 18.40 1.58 -12.44
N ASN A 47 19.58 1.23 -11.97
CA ASN A 47 20.54 0.40 -12.71
C ASN A 47 19.97 -1.01 -13.01
N PHE A 48 19.20 -1.58 -12.09
CA PHE A 48 18.53 -2.87 -12.31
C PHE A 48 17.42 -2.72 -13.37
N TYR A 49 16.63 -1.65 -13.31
CA TYR A 49 15.60 -1.34 -14.29
C TYR A 49 16.19 -1.21 -15.70
N TYR A 50 17.23 -0.41 -15.91
CA TYR A 50 17.81 -0.21 -17.24
C TYR A 50 18.40 -1.50 -17.84
N ARG A 51 18.84 -2.42 -17.02
CA ARG A 51 19.28 -3.75 -17.50
C ARG A 51 18.13 -4.68 -17.86
N ASN A 52 16.92 -4.40 -17.38
CA ASN A 52 15.77 -5.28 -17.49
C ASN A 52 14.51 -4.57 -18.03
N TYR A 53 14.61 -3.37 -18.58
CA TYR A 53 13.48 -2.50 -18.93
C TYR A 53 12.45 -3.10 -19.91
N CYS A 54 12.83 -4.13 -20.67
CA CYS A 54 11.90 -4.84 -21.57
C CYS A 54 10.95 -5.78 -20.82
N HIS A 55 11.09 -5.91 -19.51
CA HIS A 55 10.30 -6.76 -18.64
C HIS A 55 9.73 -5.92 -17.49
N GLY A 56 8.57 -6.30 -16.96
CA GLY A 56 8.06 -5.65 -15.76
C GLY A 56 9.03 -5.86 -14.59
N VAL A 57 9.45 -4.79 -13.93
CA VAL A 57 10.34 -4.83 -12.78
C VAL A 57 9.54 -4.64 -11.51
N TYR A 58 9.71 -5.56 -10.58
CA TYR A 58 9.09 -5.56 -9.25
C TYR A 58 10.18 -5.53 -8.21
N VAL A 59 10.04 -4.65 -7.23
CA VAL A 59 10.95 -4.52 -6.09
C VAL A 59 10.18 -4.80 -4.81
N LEU A 60 10.72 -5.65 -3.95
CA LEU A 60 10.22 -5.87 -2.62
C LEU A 60 11.26 -5.42 -1.60
N LEU A 61 10.97 -4.34 -0.91
CA LEU A 61 11.77 -3.85 0.20
C LEU A 61 11.40 -4.62 1.46
N ILE A 62 12.40 -5.11 2.20
CA ILE A 62 12.19 -5.85 3.44
C ILE A 62 12.87 -5.12 4.58
N GLY A 63 12.06 -4.69 5.53
CA GLY A 63 12.47 -3.92 6.70
C GLY A 63 11.70 -2.62 6.86
N ASP A 64 11.58 -2.18 8.11
CA ASP A 64 11.08 -0.86 8.48
C ASP A 64 12.06 0.24 8.01
N THR A 65 11.61 1.49 8.01
CA THR A 65 12.39 2.67 7.59
C THR A 65 13.68 2.87 8.38
N SER A 66 13.80 2.29 9.57
CA SER A 66 15.01 2.29 10.38
C SER A 66 16.14 1.41 9.83
N ILE A 67 15.81 0.37 9.09
CA ILE A 67 16.76 -0.59 8.51
C ILE A 67 16.76 -0.60 6.99
N MET A 68 15.65 -0.23 6.38
CA MET A 68 15.48 -0.08 4.94
C MET A 68 14.96 1.35 4.68
N PRO A 69 15.82 2.33 4.44
CA PRO A 69 15.43 3.73 4.27
C PRO A 69 14.26 3.89 3.30
N SER A 70 13.33 4.78 3.64
CA SER A 70 12.30 5.23 2.70
C SER A 70 12.78 6.43 1.92
N GLY A 71 12.27 6.61 0.73
CA GLY A 71 12.46 7.85 0.01
C GLY A 71 11.81 9.03 0.74
N ARG A 72 12.35 10.23 0.50
CA ARG A 72 11.66 11.48 0.79
C ARG A 72 11.22 12.04 -0.53
N SER A 73 9.94 12.09 -0.78
CA SER A 73 9.45 12.78 -1.95
C SER A 73 9.53 14.27 -1.75
N ASN A 74 10.44 14.94 -2.46
CA ASN A 74 10.43 16.40 -2.57
C ASN A 74 9.23 16.92 -3.40
N ASN A 75 8.50 16.01 -4.05
CA ASN A 75 7.41 16.32 -4.98
C ASN A 75 6.03 15.84 -4.50
N VAL A 76 5.94 15.05 -3.43
CA VAL A 76 4.65 14.84 -2.79
C VAL A 76 4.27 16.15 -2.13
N ILE A 77 3.10 16.64 -2.46
CA ILE A 77 2.44 17.79 -1.83
C ILE A 77 2.86 17.82 -0.37
N ALA A 78 3.65 18.84 -0.03
CA ALA A 78 4.14 19.00 1.33
C ALA A 78 2.95 18.83 2.26
N ALA A 79 3.04 17.90 3.21
CA ALA A 79 2.03 17.82 4.24
C ALA A 79 1.86 19.25 4.81
N PRO A 80 0.65 19.67 5.15
CA PRO A 80 0.39 21.05 5.60
C PRO A 80 1.29 21.51 6.75
N ASP A 81 1.94 20.57 7.46
CA ASP A 81 2.91 20.78 8.53
C ASP A 81 4.37 20.95 8.05
N GLY A 82 4.61 20.94 6.74
CA GLY A 82 5.96 21.08 6.17
C GLY A 82 6.85 19.83 6.32
N ASN A 83 6.35 18.74 6.85
CA ASN A 83 7.08 17.49 6.93
C ASN A 83 6.95 16.71 5.62
N ASN A 84 8.09 16.50 4.95
CA ASN A 84 8.15 15.57 3.83
C ASN A 84 7.89 14.16 4.34
N GLY A 85 6.69 13.63 4.07
CA GLY A 85 6.30 12.29 4.48
C GLY A 85 7.27 11.23 3.94
N ALA A 86 7.52 10.20 4.73
CA ALA A 86 8.22 9.02 4.25
C ALA A 86 7.39 8.36 3.14
N SER A 87 8.02 8.06 2.01
CA SER A 87 7.35 7.44 0.86
C SER A 87 8.34 6.57 0.10
N ASP A 88 7.89 5.42 -0.35
CA ASP A 88 8.67 4.55 -1.24
C ASP A 88 8.47 4.92 -2.72
N HIS A 89 7.63 5.90 -3.01
CA HIS A 89 7.36 6.35 -4.38
C HIS A 89 8.63 6.81 -5.14
N VAL A 90 9.64 7.29 -4.43
CA VAL A 90 10.92 7.67 -5.04
C VAL A 90 11.56 6.47 -5.76
N TYR A 91 11.42 5.27 -5.23
CA TYR A 91 11.97 4.04 -5.82
C TYR A 91 11.15 3.51 -7.01
N GLU A 92 9.96 4.06 -7.24
CA GLU A 92 9.10 3.69 -8.36
C GLU A 92 9.39 4.51 -9.62
N VAL A 93 9.95 5.73 -9.43
CA VAL A 93 10.16 6.70 -10.51
C VAL A 93 11.59 6.60 -11.01
N ILE A 94 11.77 6.24 -12.26
CA ILE A 94 13.08 6.15 -12.90
C ILE A 94 13.35 7.42 -13.70
N GLY A 95 14.49 8.04 -13.43
CA GLY A 95 14.88 9.31 -14.07
C GLY A 95 14.07 10.50 -13.55
N SER A 96 13.70 11.42 -14.43
CA SER A 96 13.04 12.71 -14.07
C SER A 96 11.52 12.69 -14.31
N GLY A 97 10.91 11.52 -14.39
CA GLY A 97 9.47 11.38 -14.63
C GLY A 97 8.63 11.51 -13.36
N ASP A 98 7.31 11.68 -13.53
CA ASP A 98 6.34 11.68 -12.42
C ASP A 98 5.56 10.35 -12.33
N PHE A 99 5.84 9.40 -13.21
CA PHE A 99 5.13 8.13 -13.30
C PHE A 99 6.00 6.97 -12.84
N ALA A 100 5.37 6.04 -12.12
CA ALA A 100 6.02 4.81 -11.70
C ALA A 100 6.43 3.97 -12.91
N SER A 101 7.71 3.60 -12.96
CA SER A 101 8.28 2.68 -13.96
C SER A 101 8.58 1.30 -13.36
N VAL A 102 8.64 1.23 -12.04
CA VAL A 102 8.91 0.04 -11.23
C VAL A 102 7.77 -0.14 -10.24
N TYR A 103 7.40 -1.37 -9.98
CA TYR A 103 6.38 -1.69 -8.96
C TYR A 103 7.08 -2.01 -7.65
N VAL A 104 6.91 -1.14 -6.66
CA VAL A 104 7.56 -1.27 -5.36
C VAL A 104 6.54 -1.68 -4.30
N GLY A 105 6.92 -2.63 -3.46
CA GLY A 105 6.18 -3.02 -2.27
C GLY A 105 7.14 -3.16 -1.09
N ARG A 106 6.62 -3.04 0.13
CA ARG A 106 7.40 -3.17 1.36
C ARG A 106 6.76 -4.18 2.31
N LEU A 107 7.60 -5.02 2.92
CA LEU A 107 7.29 -5.76 4.13
C LEU A 107 7.99 -5.02 5.28
N SER A 108 7.23 -4.25 6.04
CA SER A 108 7.73 -3.51 7.20
C SER A 108 7.96 -4.49 8.35
N VAL A 109 9.22 -4.70 8.68
CA VAL A 109 9.67 -5.60 9.73
C VAL A 109 10.76 -4.90 10.53
N ASN A 110 10.66 -4.91 11.86
CA ASN A 110 11.70 -4.35 12.71
C ASN A 110 12.96 -5.22 12.70
N ALA A 111 14.11 -4.62 12.98
CA ALA A 111 15.35 -5.37 13.14
C ALA A 111 15.20 -6.47 14.20
N GLY A 112 15.61 -7.70 13.86
CA GLY A 112 15.52 -8.85 14.76
C GLY A 112 14.14 -9.52 14.85
N ASP A 113 13.14 -9.07 14.12
CA ASP A 113 11.77 -9.62 14.18
C ASP A 113 11.50 -10.59 13.01
N ALA A 114 12.20 -11.73 13.04
CA ALA A 114 12.01 -12.78 12.03
C ALA A 114 10.62 -13.42 12.09
N ASP A 115 9.98 -13.43 13.25
CA ASP A 115 8.64 -14.02 13.42
C ASP A 115 7.58 -13.18 12.71
N ASP A 116 7.69 -11.84 12.74
CA ASP A 116 6.80 -10.96 11.99
C ASP A 116 7.00 -11.15 10.48
N LEU A 117 8.24 -11.22 10.00
CA LEU A 117 8.51 -11.52 8.59
C LEU A 117 7.91 -12.86 8.18
N ALA A 118 8.12 -13.90 8.95
CA ALA A 118 7.57 -15.23 8.69
C ALA A 118 6.04 -15.21 8.60
N GLY A 119 5.38 -14.47 9.51
CA GLY A 119 3.94 -14.28 9.50
C GLY A 119 3.43 -13.57 8.23
N GLN A 120 4.11 -12.51 7.80
CA GLN A 120 3.78 -11.78 6.58
C GLN A 120 3.97 -12.65 5.33
N LEU A 121 5.08 -13.37 5.23
CA LEU A 121 5.38 -14.28 4.11
C LEU A 121 4.39 -15.44 4.05
N ALA A 122 4.07 -16.07 5.20
CA ALA A 122 3.10 -17.15 5.26
C ALA A 122 1.72 -16.73 4.76
N LYS A 123 1.27 -15.52 5.12
CA LYS A 123 0.01 -14.94 4.63
C LYS A 123 0.01 -14.78 3.10
N ILE A 124 1.08 -14.22 2.54
CA ILE A 124 1.20 -14.05 1.08
C ILE A 124 1.25 -15.39 0.36
N LEU A 125 2.07 -16.32 0.84
CA LEU A 125 2.21 -17.65 0.23
C LEU A 125 0.92 -18.47 0.32
N SER A 126 0.21 -18.39 1.43
CA SER A 126 -1.09 -19.05 1.59
C SER A 126 -2.11 -18.50 0.59
N TYR A 127 -2.16 -17.17 0.45
CA TYR A 127 -3.05 -16.54 -0.53
C TYR A 127 -2.71 -16.91 -1.98
N GLU A 128 -1.44 -16.88 -2.34
CA GLU A 128 -1.01 -17.13 -3.72
C GLU A 128 -1.06 -18.61 -4.12
N ARG A 129 -0.77 -19.51 -3.19
CA ARG A 129 -0.75 -20.97 -3.45
C ARG A 129 -2.12 -21.60 -3.38
N ARG A 130 -2.97 -21.13 -2.49
CA ARG A 130 -4.29 -21.71 -2.22
C ARG A 130 -5.32 -20.63 -1.90
N PRO A 131 -5.67 -19.77 -2.87
CA PRO A 131 -6.71 -18.78 -2.63
C PRO A 131 -8.02 -19.48 -2.28
N ALA A 132 -8.71 -18.99 -1.26
CA ALA A 132 -10.03 -19.50 -0.91
C ALA A 132 -10.98 -19.33 -2.10
N PHE A 133 -11.75 -20.39 -2.39
CA PHE A 133 -12.77 -20.31 -3.44
C PHE A 133 -13.92 -19.42 -3.00
N GLY A 134 -14.51 -18.70 -3.94
CA GLY A 134 -15.68 -17.86 -3.69
C GLY A 134 -15.71 -16.59 -4.51
N ALA A 135 -16.76 -15.81 -4.33
CA ALA A 135 -16.94 -14.53 -5.02
C ALA A 135 -16.22 -13.36 -4.33
N TRP A 136 -15.48 -13.59 -3.24
CA TRP A 136 -14.82 -12.56 -2.47
C TRP A 136 -13.81 -11.71 -3.29
N PRO A 137 -13.05 -12.25 -4.29
CA PRO A 137 -12.15 -11.43 -5.09
C PRO A 137 -12.89 -10.40 -5.96
N LEU A 138 -14.19 -10.62 -6.19
CA LEU A 138 -15.04 -9.72 -6.98
C LEU A 138 -15.77 -8.67 -6.12
N ARG A 139 -15.46 -8.61 -4.83
CA ARG A 139 -16.07 -7.65 -3.91
C ARG A 139 -15.02 -6.65 -3.44
N ALA A 140 -15.35 -5.38 -3.50
CA ALA A 140 -14.50 -4.30 -3.01
C ALA A 140 -15.27 -3.44 -2.00
N THR A 141 -14.60 -3.08 -0.92
CA THR A 141 -15.10 -2.11 0.05
C THR A 141 -14.26 -0.84 -0.06
N ILE A 142 -14.92 0.28 -0.23
CA ILE A 142 -14.28 1.59 -0.24
C ILE A 142 -14.71 2.34 1.00
N ALA A 143 -13.77 2.67 1.86
CA ALA A 143 -13.99 3.44 3.07
C ALA A 143 -13.44 4.85 2.89
N ALA A 144 -14.27 5.86 3.11
CA ALA A 144 -13.92 7.25 2.92
C ALA A 144 -14.13 8.09 4.19
N ASN A 145 -13.11 8.88 4.54
CA ASN A 145 -13.20 9.82 5.66
C ASN A 145 -14.17 11.00 5.33
N SER A 146 -14.65 11.68 6.38
CA SER A 146 -15.61 12.77 6.32
C SER A 146 -15.00 14.17 6.12
N GLU A 147 -13.69 14.26 5.89
CA GLU A 147 -13.03 15.55 5.76
C GLU A 147 -13.39 16.28 4.46
N ASN A 148 -13.67 17.57 4.57
CA ASN A 148 -13.95 18.46 3.44
C ASN A 148 -12.65 19.06 2.87
N ASP A 149 -12.76 19.75 1.72
CA ASP A 149 -11.62 20.40 1.06
C ASP A 149 -10.95 21.50 1.88
N ASP A 150 -11.68 22.11 2.82
CA ASP A 150 -11.16 23.13 3.75
C ASP A 150 -10.57 22.54 5.04
N GLY A 151 -10.47 21.21 5.14
CA GLY A 151 -9.98 20.50 6.33
C GLY A 151 -11.01 20.41 7.46
N SER A 152 -12.21 20.97 7.29
CA SER A 152 -13.29 20.82 8.28
C SER A 152 -13.84 19.40 8.28
N ARG A 153 -14.19 18.91 9.47
CA ARG A 153 -14.89 17.64 9.62
C ARG A 153 -16.39 17.88 9.71
N GLY A 154 -17.11 17.09 8.99
CA GLY A 154 -18.57 17.16 8.98
C GLY A 154 -19.08 17.37 7.58
N VAL A 155 -20.20 16.75 7.30
CA VAL A 155 -20.86 16.84 6.01
C VAL A 155 -22.11 17.65 6.21
N SER A 156 -22.18 18.80 5.57
CA SER A 156 -23.51 19.33 5.29
C SER A 156 -24.17 18.41 4.24
N ALA A 157 -25.44 18.18 4.32
CA ALA A 157 -26.18 17.37 3.35
C ALA A 157 -26.02 17.86 1.89
N SER A 158 -25.43 19.03 1.69
CA SER A 158 -25.23 19.68 0.39
C SER A 158 -23.84 19.45 -0.20
N PHE A 159 -22.84 19.04 0.60
CA PHE A 159 -21.45 18.88 0.14
C PHE A 159 -20.85 17.60 0.72
N PRO A 160 -20.85 16.50 -0.04
CA PRO A 160 -20.11 15.31 0.36
C PRO A 160 -18.62 15.64 0.48
N SER A 161 -17.93 15.00 1.43
CA SER A 161 -16.48 15.18 1.58
C SER A 161 -15.73 14.88 0.30
N LYS A 162 -14.57 15.51 0.09
CA LYS A 162 -13.68 15.23 -1.05
C LYS A 162 -13.35 13.75 -1.22
N TYR A 163 -13.24 13.04 -0.10
CA TYR A 163 -12.95 11.61 -0.10
C TYR A 163 -14.14 10.77 -0.55
N ALA A 164 -15.36 11.15 -0.13
CA ALA A 164 -16.58 10.49 -0.58
C ALA A 164 -16.84 10.72 -2.07
N LEU A 165 -16.57 11.92 -2.58
CA LEU A 165 -16.67 12.21 -4.01
C LEU A 165 -15.72 11.33 -4.82
N ALA A 166 -14.45 11.22 -4.39
CA ALA A 166 -13.47 10.36 -5.05
C ALA A 166 -13.88 8.88 -4.98
N ALA A 167 -14.37 8.41 -3.83
CA ALA A 167 -14.87 7.05 -3.67
C ALA A 167 -16.07 6.77 -4.58
N ASN A 168 -17.02 7.68 -4.68
CA ASN A 168 -18.18 7.57 -5.58
C ASN A 168 -17.76 7.53 -7.05
N GLN A 169 -16.75 8.30 -7.46
CA GLN A 169 -16.21 8.25 -8.81
C GLN A 169 -15.63 6.87 -9.13
N ILE A 170 -14.87 6.28 -8.21
CA ILE A 170 -14.31 4.92 -8.36
C ILE A 170 -15.43 3.89 -8.49
N VAL A 171 -16.46 3.95 -7.63
CA VAL A 171 -17.61 3.04 -7.70
C VAL A 171 -18.35 3.17 -9.01
N ASN A 172 -18.63 4.40 -9.44
CA ASN A 172 -19.37 4.65 -10.67
C ASN A 172 -18.59 4.18 -11.90
N TYR A 173 -17.27 4.43 -11.94
CA TYR A 173 -16.42 3.97 -13.02
C TYR A 173 -16.31 2.43 -13.07
N GLY A 174 -16.12 1.82 -11.91
CA GLY A 174 -16.03 0.36 -11.80
C GLY A 174 -17.34 -0.33 -12.18
N SER A 175 -18.48 0.22 -11.77
CA SER A 175 -19.80 -0.32 -12.11
C SER A 175 -20.12 -0.26 -13.59
N TYR A 176 -19.56 0.72 -14.30
CA TYR A 176 -19.75 0.87 -15.75
C TYR A 176 -19.02 -0.21 -16.55
N ASN A 177 -17.85 -0.67 -16.08
CA ASN A 177 -16.95 -1.54 -16.85
C ASN A 177 -17.07 -3.03 -16.56
N SER A 178 -17.91 -3.49 -15.64
CA SER A 178 -18.18 -4.89 -15.25
C SER A 178 -18.06 -5.17 -13.74
N PRO A 179 -18.75 -6.20 -13.22
CA PRO A 179 -18.93 -6.30 -11.78
C PRO A 179 -17.65 -6.64 -11.03
N PRO A 180 -17.14 -5.77 -10.20
CA PRO A 180 -17.07 -6.09 -8.80
C PRO A 180 -18.29 -5.51 -8.08
N THR A 181 -18.82 -6.21 -7.09
CA THR A 181 -19.79 -5.61 -6.18
C THR A 181 -19.04 -4.65 -5.27
N PHE A 182 -19.40 -3.38 -5.32
CA PHE A 182 -18.84 -2.36 -4.45
C PHE A 182 -19.69 -2.17 -3.22
N ASN A 183 -19.03 -2.09 -2.06
CA ASN A 183 -19.59 -1.66 -0.80
C ASN A 183 -18.92 -0.33 -0.42
N LEU A 184 -19.70 0.75 -0.42
CA LEU A 184 -19.20 2.08 -0.05
C LEU A 184 -19.54 2.37 1.40
N LEU A 185 -18.51 2.54 2.22
CA LEU A 185 -18.59 2.96 3.61
C LEU A 185 -18.10 4.40 3.73
N HIS A 186 -18.92 5.26 4.30
CA HIS A 186 -18.65 6.68 4.43
C HIS A 186 -18.71 7.11 5.90
N ALA A 187 -17.60 7.63 6.42
CA ALA A 187 -17.56 8.25 7.74
C ALA A 187 -18.07 9.69 7.64
N GLY A 188 -18.90 10.10 8.57
CA GLY A 188 -19.44 11.45 8.61
C GLY A 188 -20.97 11.52 8.63
N ALA A 189 -21.54 12.67 8.31
CA ALA A 189 -22.97 12.82 8.32
C ALA A 189 -23.62 11.94 7.24
N SER A 190 -24.70 11.27 7.60
CA SER A 190 -25.49 10.48 6.66
C SER A 190 -26.17 11.40 5.65
N SER A 191 -26.01 11.09 4.35
CA SER A 191 -27.01 11.47 3.37
C SER A 191 -28.08 10.38 3.28
N ALA A 192 -29.21 10.68 2.65
CA ALA A 192 -30.25 9.67 2.44
C ALA A 192 -29.73 8.44 1.67
N ASP A 193 -28.68 8.62 0.86
CA ASP A 193 -28.15 7.62 -0.04
C ASP A 193 -26.91 6.86 0.52
N VAL A 194 -26.22 7.44 1.52
CA VAL A 194 -25.02 6.82 2.12
C VAL A 194 -25.10 7.01 3.64
N PRO A 195 -25.54 6.00 4.39
CA PRO A 195 -25.57 6.08 5.85
C PRO A 195 -24.15 6.18 6.42
N ARG A 196 -24.03 6.88 7.55
CA ARG A 196 -22.78 6.95 8.29
C ARG A 196 -22.30 5.55 8.65
N ALA A 197 -21.07 5.23 8.27
CA ALA A 197 -20.46 3.98 8.63
C ALA A 197 -19.59 4.12 9.89
N THR A 198 -19.47 3.04 10.63
CA THR A 198 -18.66 2.91 11.84
C THR A 198 -17.47 1.98 11.61
N ASN A 199 -16.54 1.94 12.56
CA ASN A 199 -15.46 0.95 12.55
C ASN A 199 -16.00 -0.49 12.44
N GLN A 200 -17.12 -0.78 13.12
CA GLN A 200 -17.75 -2.10 13.05
C GLN A 200 -18.24 -2.43 11.64
N ASN A 201 -18.80 -1.45 10.90
CA ASN A 201 -19.21 -1.69 9.52
C ASN A 201 -18.03 -2.07 8.60
N LEU A 202 -16.85 -1.47 8.84
CA LEU A 202 -15.65 -1.83 8.08
C LEU A 202 -15.14 -3.23 8.47
N ILE A 203 -15.11 -3.53 9.76
CA ILE A 203 -14.73 -4.87 10.26
C ILE A 203 -15.67 -5.94 9.69
N ASP A 204 -16.97 -5.68 9.72
CA ASP A 204 -17.98 -6.59 9.18
C ASP A 204 -17.82 -6.77 7.66
N ALA A 205 -17.53 -5.69 6.92
CA ALA A 205 -17.28 -5.78 5.49
C ALA A 205 -16.05 -6.64 5.16
N ILE A 206 -14.96 -6.47 5.91
CA ILE A 206 -13.74 -7.26 5.74
C ILE A 206 -14.02 -8.73 6.06
N ASN A 207 -14.71 -9.02 7.17
CA ASN A 207 -15.01 -10.38 7.60
C ASN A 207 -16.07 -11.07 6.71
N ASN A 208 -16.90 -10.30 6.02
CA ASN A 208 -17.96 -10.81 5.13
C ASN A 208 -17.53 -10.94 3.66
N ASN A 209 -16.32 -11.41 3.43
CA ASN A 209 -15.79 -11.73 2.10
C ASN A 209 -15.59 -10.53 1.18
N THR A 210 -14.93 -9.49 1.64
CA THR A 210 -14.37 -8.42 0.79
C THR A 210 -12.95 -8.82 0.37
N GLY A 211 -12.68 -8.84 -0.93
CA GLY A 211 -11.36 -9.14 -1.50
C GLY A 211 -10.44 -7.92 -1.59
N HIS A 212 -11.02 -6.75 -1.73
CA HIS A 212 -10.29 -5.50 -1.88
C HIS A 212 -10.85 -4.44 -0.92
N VAL A 213 -9.96 -3.81 -0.17
CA VAL A 213 -10.33 -2.66 0.68
C VAL A 213 -9.51 -1.46 0.24
N LEU A 214 -10.18 -0.39 -0.12
CA LEU A 214 -9.58 0.90 -0.41
C LEU A 214 -10.02 1.89 0.67
N TYR A 215 -9.06 2.45 1.37
CA TYR A 215 -9.31 3.56 2.29
C TYR A 215 -8.86 4.88 1.68
N ARG A 216 -9.70 5.89 1.81
CA ARG A 216 -9.40 7.27 1.43
C ARG A 216 -9.58 8.19 2.62
N GLY A 217 -8.49 8.68 3.18
CA GLY A 217 -8.48 9.52 4.38
C GLY A 217 -7.07 9.68 4.95
N HIS A 218 -6.99 10.05 6.21
CA HIS A 218 -5.74 10.16 6.94
C HIS A 218 -5.40 8.89 7.70
N GLY A 219 -4.11 8.72 7.99
CA GLY A 219 -3.58 7.74 8.93
C GLY A 219 -2.77 8.43 10.03
N SER A 220 -2.43 7.70 11.06
CA SER A 220 -1.48 8.11 12.09
C SER A 220 -0.40 7.05 12.27
N THR A 221 0.57 7.30 13.14
CA THR A 221 1.61 6.31 13.46
C THR A 221 1.09 5.05 14.14
N SER A 222 -0.10 5.12 14.74
CA SER A 222 -0.74 4.01 15.45
C SER A 222 -2.01 3.50 14.78
N ASP A 223 -2.63 4.29 13.90
CA ASP A 223 -3.93 3.99 13.34
C ASP A 223 -3.98 4.26 11.84
N MET A 224 -4.23 3.23 11.06
CA MET A 224 -4.38 3.35 9.60
C MET A 224 -5.63 4.14 9.22
N LEU A 225 -6.65 4.16 10.09
CA LEU A 225 -7.95 4.77 9.89
C LEU A 225 -8.22 5.91 10.88
N ALA A 226 -7.20 6.70 11.24
CA ALA A 226 -7.33 7.77 12.21
C ALA A 226 -8.48 8.74 11.86
N GLY A 227 -9.43 8.85 12.78
CA GLY A 227 -10.60 9.75 12.63
C GLY A 227 -11.58 9.38 11.52
N TRP A 228 -11.54 8.13 11.05
CA TRP A 228 -12.43 7.68 9.98
C TRP A 228 -13.92 7.68 10.36
N ASP A 229 -14.24 7.35 11.60
CA ASP A 229 -15.63 7.34 12.10
C ASP A 229 -16.11 8.68 12.67
N GLY A 230 -15.26 9.73 12.60
CA GLY A 230 -15.62 11.06 13.12
C GLY A 230 -15.69 11.13 14.65
N SER A 231 -15.03 10.20 15.37
CA SER A 231 -14.83 10.26 16.83
C SER A 231 -13.56 11.03 17.19
#